data_cd6eba15c34747140ffe2284584678b8
#
_entry.id   cd6eba15c34747140ffe2284584678b8
#
_cell.length_a   1.000
_cell.length_b   1.000
_cell.length_c   1.000
_cell.angle_alpha   90.00
_cell.angle_beta   90.00
_cell.angle_gamma   90.00
#
_symmetry.space_group_name_H-M   'P 1'
#
loop_
_entity.id
_entity.type
_entity.pdbx_description
1 polymer ?
#
loop_
_entity_poly.entity_id
_entity_poly.type
_entity_poly.pdbx_seq_one_letter_code
_entity_poly.pdbx_strand_id
1 'polypeptide(L)' 'MDEVMEFRSRIFANSQGQTIDAVGNGRYLVCHQTSCVMVKGWRQAQIALKRQESPMA' A
#
# COMPACT_ATOMS: atom_id res chain seq x y z
N MET A 1 -5.50 19.78 10.63
CA MET A 1 -5.15 19.31 10.63
C MET A 1 -5.14 18.49 10.19
N ASP A 2 -5.05 18.18 9.93
CA ASP A 2 -4.81 17.46 9.45
C ASP A 2 -5.01 16.32 9.49
N GLU A 3 -4.90 15.62 8.93
CA GLU A 3 -5.11 14.58 8.96
C GLU A 3 -4.16 13.86 9.08
N VAL A 4 -3.91 13.36 9.85
CA VAL A 4 -2.94 12.61 10.08
C VAL A 4 -3.34 11.34 9.95
N MET A 5 -2.57 10.39 9.61
CA MET A 5 -2.85 9.04 9.62
C MET A 5 -2.85 8.70 10.98
N GLU A 6 -4.00 8.48 11.59
CA GLU A 6 -4.02 8.09 12.89
C GLU A 6 -3.50 6.80 13.10
N PHE A 7 -3.29 5.92 12.15
CA PHE A 7 -2.98 4.56 12.35
C PHE A 7 -2.30 4.07 11.13
N ARG A 8 -1.24 3.37 11.28
CA ARG A 8 -0.53 2.79 10.20
C ARG A 8 0.07 1.50 10.69
N SER A 9 -0.41 0.42 10.17
CA SER A 9 0.04 -0.89 10.59
C SER A 9 0.47 -1.69 9.39
N ARG A 10 1.71 -2.14 9.36
CA ARG A 10 2.20 -2.92 8.24
C ARG A 10 1.64 -4.30 8.30
N ILE A 11 0.92 -4.69 7.28
CA ILE A 11 0.29 -5.99 7.24
C ILE A 11 0.89 -6.88 6.20
N PHE A 12 1.75 -6.38 5.36
CA PHE A 12 2.37 -7.20 4.32
C PHE A 12 3.72 -6.62 3.94
N ALA A 13 4.69 -7.48 3.73
CA ALA A 13 5.99 -7.10 3.22
C ALA A 13 6.59 -8.29 2.51
N ASN A 14 7.27 -8.08 1.42
CA ASN A 14 7.90 -9.18 0.70
C ASN A 14 9.36 -8.84 0.42
N SER A 15 10.06 -9.80 -0.14
CA SER A 15 11.47 -9.65 -0.39
C SER A 15 11.76 -8.72 -1.54
N GLN A 16 10.76 -8.27 -2.26
CA GLN A 16 10.96 -7.38 -3.37
C GLN A 16 10.83 -5.93 -2.95
N GLY A 17 10.68 -5.68 -1.68
CA GLY A 17 10.59 -4.33 -1.19
C GLY A 17 9.21 -3.73 -1.25
N GLN A 18 8.20 -4.55 -1.42
CA GLN A 18 6.84 -4.07 -1.45
C GLN A 18 6.22 -4.20 -0.08
N THR A 19 5.42 -3.25 0.32
CA THR A 19 4.73 -3.29 1.60
C THR A 19 3.31 -2.82 1.45
N ILE A 20 2.44 -3.26 2.34
CA ILE A 20 1.08 -2.76 2.42
C ILE A 20 0.84 -2.40 3.87
N ASP A 21 0.45 -1.17 4.11
CA ASP A 21 0.13 -0.71 5.46
C ASP A 21 -1.35 -0.39 5.53
N ALA A 22 -2.00 -0.83 6.58
CA ALA A 22 -3.38 -0.47 6.82
C ALA A 22 -3.37 0.88 7.50
N VAL A 23 -4.11 1.84 7.00
CA VAL A 23 -4.07 3.17 7.53
C VAL A 23 -5.41 3.66 8.07
N GLY A 24 -6.35 2.75 8.21
CA GLY A 24 -7.64 3.07 8.79
C GLY A 24 -8.67 3.40 7.74
N ASN A 25 -9.92 3.34 8.13
CA ASN A 25 -11.02 3.65 7.24
C ASN A 25 -11.07 2.82 5.98
N GLY A 26 -10.59 1.60 6.05
CA GLY A 26 -10.61 0.72 4.89
C GLY A 26 -9.61 1.08 3.82
N ARG A 27 -8.65 1.92 4.14
CA ARG A 27 -7.65 2.32 3.16
C ARG A 27 -6.33 1.67 3.43
N TYR A 28 -5.52 1.51 2.39
CA TYR A 28 -4.23 0.88 2.49
C TYR A 28 -3.20 1.68 1.72
N LEU A 29 -1.99 1.71 2.23
CA LEU A 29 -0.89 2.36 1.56
C LEU A 29 -0.01 1.27 0.98
N VAL A 30 0.09 1.21 -0.33
CA VAL A 30 0.87 0.18 -1.02
C VAL A 30 2.13 0.82 -1.55
N CYS A 31 3.26 0.34 -1.09
CA CYS A 31 4.55 0.94 -1.42
C CYS A 31 5.49 -0.03 -2.10
N HIS A 32 6.31 0.48 -2.98
CA HIS A 32 7.36 -0.31 -3.58
C HIS A 32 8.55 0.61 -3.73
N GLN A 33 9.58 0.37 -2.96
CA GLN A 33 10.78 1.19 -2.95
C GLN A 33 10.40 2.63 -2.59
N THR A 34 10.47 3.56 -3.48
CA THR A 34 10.20 4.94 -3.17
C THR A 34 8.82 5.40 -3.60
N SER A 35 8.03 4.54 -4.19
CA SER A 35 6.72 4.89 -4.68
C SER A 35 5.63 4.30 -3.83
N CYS A 36 4.67 5.09 -3.44
CA CYS A 36 3.55 4.61 -2.66
C CYS A 36 2.25 5.12 -3.24
N VAL A 37 1.21 4.32 -3.15
CA VAL A 37 -0.13 4.73 -3.57
C VAL A 37 -1.11 4.39 -2.48
N MET A 38 -2.11 5.22 -2.29
CA MET A 38 -3.16 4.97 -1.32
C MET A 38 -4.36 4.45 -2.06
N VAL A 39 -4.91 3.33 -1.60
CA VAL A 39 -6.07 2.73 -2.23
C VAL A 39 -7.13 2.45 -1.19
N LYS A 40 -8.35 2.22 -1.62
CA LYS A 40 -9.42 1.89 -0.75
C LYS A 40 -9.82 0.48 -0.96
N GLY A 41 -9.84 -0.31 0.06
CA GLY A 41 -10.23 -1.70 -0.01
C GLY A 41 -9.08 -2.64 -0.24
N TRP A 42 -9.16 -3.82 0.35
CA TRP A 42 -8.11 -4.83 0.25
C TRP A 42 -7.91 -5.29 -1.19
N ARG A 43 -8.98 -5.43 -1.94
CA ARG A 43 -8.88 -5.88 -3.28
C ARG A 43 -8.08 -4.90 -4.12
N GLN A 44 -8.28 -3.59 -3.93
CA GLN A 44 -7.54 -2.60 -4.65
C GLN A 44 -6.08 -2.60 -4.21
N ALA A 45 -5.80 -2.94 -2.98
CA ALA A 45 -4.44 -3.04 -2.50
C ALA A 45 -3.71 -4.16 -3.23
N GLN A 46 -4.38 -5.28 -3.43
CA GLN A 46 -3.78 -6.39 -4.12
C GLN A 46 -3.53 -6.07 -5.59
N ILE A 47 -4.44 -5.35 -6.21
CA ILE A 47 -4.27 -4.95 -7.60
C ILE A 47 -3.08 -4.00 -7.72
N ALA A 48 -2.98 -3.04 -6.81
CA ALA A 48 -1.88 -2.10 -6.84
C ALA A 48 -0.54 -2.81 -6.65
N LEU A 49 -0.51 -3.80 -5.78
CA LEU A 49 0.70 -4.55 -5.53
C LEU A 49 1.14 -5.25 -6.80
N LYS A 50 0.22 -5.88 -7.52
CA LYS A 50 0.56 -6.56 -8.71
C LYS A 50 1.02 -5.61 -9.78
N ARG A 51 0.45 -4.44 -9.88
CA ARG A 51 0.88 -3.49 -10.86
C ARG A 51 2.29 -3.00 -10.60
N GLN A 52 2.67 -2.84 -9.34
CA GLN A 52 4.00 -2.43 -9.00
C GLN A 52 5.01 -3.51 -9.32
N GLU A 53 4.59 -4.78 -9.19
CA GLU A 53 5.47 -5.87 -9.38
C GLU A 53 5.72 -6.09 -10.83
N SER A 54 4.90 -5.67 -11.76
CA SER A 54 5.05 -5.95 -13.13
C SER A 54 5.24 -4.66 -13.86
N PRO A 55 6.35 -4.14 -13.84
CA PRO A 55 6.62 -2.92 -14.45
C PRO A 55 6.52 -2.94 -15.89
N MET A 56 6.38 -3.44 -16.58
CA MET A 56 6.33 -3.37 -17.70
C MET A 56 6.79 -3.10 -18.44
N ALA A 57 7.02 -3.17 -18.63
CA ALA A 57 7.58 -2.80 -19.17
C ALA A 57 7.39 -2.55 -20.07
#